data_5717a4bb1f4eefa0ce77657380b250be
#
_entry.id   5717a4bb1f4eefa0ce77657380b250be
#
_cell.length_a   1.000
_cell.length_b   1.000
_cell.length_c   1.000
_cell.angle_alpha   90.00
_cell.angle_beta   90.00
_cell.angle_gamma   90.00
#
_symmetry.space_group_name_H-M   'P 1'
#
loop_
_entity.id
_entity.type
_entity.pdbx_description
1 polymer ?
#
loop_
_entity_poly.entity_id
_entity_poly.type
_entity_poly.pdbx_seq_one_letter_code
_entity_poly.pdbx_strand_id
1 'polypeptide(L)'
;MKFGAHLKQVRLKAKLTQSDLARKCGVSDAYLNRVEKQKADPPTRQVCRALARALGVEQNDLWKHAFAARLERWLRREGFRKTPDGLTSAFFDNLTGRE
;
A
#
# COMPACT_ATOMS: atom_id res chain seq x y z
N MET A 1 -6.07 5.38 6.36
CA MET A 1 -5.19 5.99 5.36
C MET A 1 -4.97 5.03 4.22
N LYS A 2 -5.08 5.49 3.00
CA LYS A 2 -4.88 4.64 1.83
C LYS A 2 -3.40 4.36 1.61
N PHE A 3 -3.12 3.25 0.93
CA PHE A 3 -1.73 2.83 0.76
C PHE A 3 -0.86 3.89 0.10
N GLY A 4 -1.36 4.55 -0.96
CA GLY A 4 -0.57 5.56 -1.66
C GLY A 4 -0.16 6.72 -0.77
N ALA A 5 -1.09 7.20 0.06
CA ALA A 5 -0.79 8.28 1.00
C ALA A 5 0.18 7.83 2.07
N HIS A 6 0.03 6.59 2.55
CA HIS A 6 0.94 6.02 3.54
C HIS A 6 2.36 5.90 2.96
N LEU A 7 2.47 5.39 1.74
CA LEU A 7 3.76 5.26 1.07
C LEU A 7 4.44 6.61 0.90
N LYS A 8 3.67 7.62 0.47
CA LYS A 8 4.22 8.96 0.30
C LYS A 8 4.77 9.52 1.61
N GLN A 9 4.04 9.32 2.71
CA GLN A 9 4.51 9.79 4.03
C GLN A 9 5.81 9.10 4.43
N VAL A 10 5.89 7.79 4.26
CA VAL A 10 7.10 7.04 4.61
C VAL A 10 8.27 7.49 3.73
N ARG A 11 8.01 7.71 2.44
CA ARG A 11 9.04 8.19 1.52
C ARG A 11 9.57 9.56 1.94
N LEU A 12 8.68 10.48 2.27
CA LEU A 12 9.08 11.83 2.69
C LEU A 12 9.87 11.80 4.00
N LYS A 13 9.50 10.93 4.93
CA LYS A 13 10.26 10.75 6.16
C LYS A 13 11.67 10.24 5.87
N ALA A 14 11.81 9.41 4.86
CA ALA A 14 13.11 8.89 4.45
C ALA A 14 13.90 9.91 3.61
N LYS A 15 13.32 11.07 3.33
CA LYS A 15 13.93 12.15 2.57
C LYS A 15 14.33 11.73 1.16
N LEU A 16 13.48 10.89 0.54
CA LEU A 16 13.69 10.41 -0.82
C LEU A 16 12.69 11.05 -1.76
N THR A 17 13.15 11.38 -2.97
CA THR A 17 12.23 11.77 -4.04
C THR A 17 11.59 10.52 -4.63
N GLN A 18 10.53 10.70 -5.43
CA GLN A 18 9.94 9.57 -6.14
C GLN A 18 10.97 8.91 -7.06
N SER A 19 11.77 9.71 -7.75
CA SER A 19 12.79 9.18 -8.64
C SER A 19 13.84 8.36 -7.90
N ASP A 20 14.28 8.85 -6.73
CA ASP A 20 15.24 8.12 -5.93
C ASP A 20 14.68 6.77 -5.49
N LEU A 21 13.45 6.77 -4.99
CA LEU A 21 12.82 5.54 -4.52
C LEU A 21 12.59 4.57 -5.68
N ALA A 22 12.10 5.08 -6.80
CA ALA A 22 11.85 4.24 -7.98
C ALA A 22 13.13 3.56 -8.46
N ARG A 23 14.23 4.32 -8.52
CA ARG A 23 15.52 3.78 -8.94
C ARG A 23 15.99 2.69 -7.99
N LYS A 24 15.87 2.93 -6.68
CA LYS A 24 16.28 1.94 -5.69
C LYS A 24 15.47 0.66 -5.75
N CYS A 25 14.22 0.75 -6.17
CA CYS A 25 13.32 -0.40 -6.24
C CYS A 25 13.29 -1.07 -7.60
N GLY A 26 13.91 -0.48 -8.61
CA GLY A 26 13.88 -1.04 -9.95
C GLY A 26 12.55 -0.87 -10.65
N VAL A 27 11.78 0.16 -10.30
CA VAL A 27 10.50 0.46 -10.96
C VAL A 27 10.59 1.84 -11.61
N SER A 28 9.64 2.17 -12.48
CA SER A 28 9.63 3.46 -13.15
C SER A 28 9.08 4.55 -12.24
N ASP A 29 9.51 5.79 -12.49
CA ASP A 29 8.96 6.96 -11.80
C ASP A 29 7.46 7.06 -12.02
N ALA A 30 7.02 6.80 -13.24
CA ALA A 30 5.60 6.87 -13.59
C ALA A 30 4.79 5.87 -12.78
N TYR A 31 5.31 4.65 -12.63
CA TYR A 31 4.62 3.64 -11.83
C TYR A 31 4.49 4.09 -10.37
N LEU A 32 5.59 4.56 -9.79
CA LEU A 32 5.57 4.97 -8.38
C LEU A 32 4.63 6.16 -8.15
N ASN A 33 4.63 7.10 -9.08
CA ASN A 33 3.71 8.23 -9.02
C ASN A 33 2.26 7.76 -9.02
N ARG A 34 1.93 6.81 -9.89
CA ARG A 34 0.57 6.28 -9.98
C ARG A 34 0.18 5.52 -8.72
N VAL A 35 1.11 4.79 -8.12
CA VAL A 35 0.85 4.11 -6.86
C VAL A 35 0.53 5.11 -5.74
N GLU A 36 1.32 6.17 -5.63
CA GLU A 36 1.10 7.17 -4.60
C GLU A 36 -0.22 7.93 -4.81
N LYS A 37 -0.61 8.12 -6.07
CA LYS A 37 -1.89 8.78 -6.41
C LYS A 37 -3.05 7.80 -6.46
N GLN A 38 -2.80 6.54 -6.16
CA GLN A 38 -3.82 5.49 -6.15
C GLN A 38 -4.48 5.28 -7.51
N LYS A 39 -3.72 5.50 -8.58
CA LYS A 39 -4.14 5.27 -9.96
C LYS A 39 -3.60 3.95 -10.50
N ALA A 40 -2.84 3.22 -9.72
CA ALA A 40 -2.38 1.88 -10.02
C ALA A 40 -2.82 0.96 -8.89
N ASP A 41 -2.86 -0.35 -9.18
CA ASP A 41 -3.14 -1.32 -8.13
C ASP A 41 -2.08 -1.24 -7.04
N PRO A 42 -2.45 -1.51 -5.77
CA PRO A 42 -1.46 -1.58 -4.71
C PRO A 42 -0.38 -2.60 -5.06
N PRO A 43 0.88 -2.37 -4.66
CA PRO A 43 1.98 -3.23 -5.07
C PRO A 43 1.86 -4.66 -4.59
N THR A 44 2.47 -5.56 -5.32
CA THR A 44 2.59 -6.96 -4.91
C THR A 44 3.53 -7.07 -3.72
N ARG A 45 3.53 -8.25 -3.10
CA ARG A 45 4.42 -8.49 -1.96
C ARG A 45 5.89 -8.27 -2.33
N GLN A 46 6.28 -8.72 -3.54
CA GLN A 46 7.65 -8.58 -4.00
C GLN A 46 8.05 -7.11 -4.12
N VAL A 47 7.18 -6.29 -4.69
CA VAL A 47 7.44 -4.85 -4.82
C VAL A 47 7.46 -4.19 -3.44
N CYS A 48 6.56 -4.57 -2.56
CA CYS A 48 6.55 -4.04 -1.18
C CYS A 48 7.86 -4.36 -0.46
N ARG A 49 8.43 -5.54 -0.69
CA ARG A 49 9.71 -5.91 -0.09
C ARG A 49 10.82 -4.97 -0.57
N ALA A 50 10.84 -4.70 -1.88
CA ALA A 50 11.84 -3.77 -2.44
C ALA A 50 11.64 -2.36 -1.90
N LEU A 51 10.41 -1.90 -1.81
CA LEU A 51 10.09 -0.58 -1.26
C LEU A 51 10.52 -0.48 0.21
N ALA A 52 10.20 -1.49 1.00
CA ALA A 52 10.55 -1.49 2.42
C ALA A 52 12.05 -1.45 2.62
N ARG A 53 12.79 -2.20 1.82
CA ARG A 53 14.25 -2.21 1.89
C ARG A 53 14.81 -0.84 1.55
N ALA A 54 14.31 -0.21 0.50
CA ALA A 54 14.78 1.11 0.08
C ALA A 54 14.42 2.19 1.10
N LEU A 55 13.29 2.04 1.77
CA LEU A 55 12.81 3.02 2.76
C LEU A 55 13.35 2.78 4.16
N GLY A 56 13.95 1.61 4.39
CA GLY A 56 14.46 1.26 5.72
C GLY A 56 13.37 0.96 6.72
N VAL A 57 12.23 0.44 6.27
CA VAL A 57 11.11 0.10 7.14
C VAL A 57 10.86 -1.39 7.11
N GLU A 58 10.06 -1.86 8.07
CA GLU A 58 9.71 -3.27 8.17
C GLU A 58 8.80 -3.66 7.01
N GLN A 59 9.18 -4.75 6.31
CA GLN A 59 8.43 -5.13 5.10
C GLN A 59 7.01 -5.57 5.41
N ASN A 60 6.78 -6.20 6.55
CA ASN A 60 5.43 -6.64 6.90
C ASN A 60 4.51 -5.45 7.20
N ASP A 61 5.04 -4.38 7.76
CA ASP A 61 4.25 -3.18 7.98
C ASP A 61 3.78 -2.58 6.67
N LEU A 62 4.68 -2.53 5.69
CA LEU A 62 4.30 -2.00 4.38
C LEU A 62 3.36 -2.93 3.66
N TRP A 63 3.66 -4.24 3.68
CA TRP A 63 2.84 -5.22 2.99
C TRP A 63 1.42 -5.31 3.54
N LYS A 64 1.23 -5.22 4.85
CA LYS A 64 -0.12 -5.34 5.39
C LYS A 64 -1.01 -4.19 4.92
N HIS A 65 -0.46 -2.99 4.74
CA HIS A 65 -1.22 -1.87 4.18
C HIS A 65 -1.57 -2.11 2.72
N ALA A 66 -0.62 -2.63 1.94
CA ALA A 66 -0.85 -2.94 0.53
C ALA A 66 -1.85 -4.10 0.39
N PHE A 67 -1.73 -5.11 1.23
CA PHE A 67 -2.63 -6.25 1.21
C PHE A 67 -4.07 -5.82 1.53
N ALA A 68 -4.23 -5.00 2.55
CA ALA A 68 -5.57 -4.50 2.91
C ALA A 68 -6.18 -3.71 1.76
N ALA A 69 -5.38 -2.87 1.09
CA ALA A 69 -5.85 -2.10 -0.04
C ALA A 69 -6.22 -2.98 -1.23
N ARG A 70 -5.41 -4.02 -1.50
CA ARG A 70 -5.71 -4.96 -2.58
C ARG A 70 -7.00 -5.73 -2.30
N LEU A 71 -7.17 -6.15 -1.07
CA LEU A 71 -8.37 -6.89 -0.67
C LEU A 71 -9.61 -6.00 -0.77
N GLU A 72 -9.51 -4.75 -0.36
CA GLU A 72 -10.62 -3.82 -0.48
C GLU A 72 -11.05 -3.63 -1.94
N ARG A 73 -10.06 -3.49 -2.85
CA ARG A 73 -10.37 -3.35 -4.27
C ARG A 73 -11.04 -4.61 -4.82
N TRP A 74 -10.56 -5.78 -4.40
CA TRP A 74 -11.16 -7.03 -4.83
C TRP A 74 -12.60 -7.15 -4.35
N LEU A 75 -12.85 -6.80 -3.09
CA LEU A 75 -14.19 -6.85 -2.55
C LEU A 75 -15.15 -5.94 -3.29
N ARG A 76 -14.70 -4.74 -3.63
CA ARG A 76 -15.53 -3.81 -4.41
C ARG A 76 -15.84 -4.36 -5.79
N ARG A 77 -14.86 -4.94 -6.44
CA ARG A 77 -15.05 -5.53 -7.77
C ARG A 77 -16.08 -6.66 -7.73
N GLU A 78 -16.06 -7.43 -6.67
CA GLU A 78 -16.97 -8.57 -6.50
C GLU A 78 -18.34 -8.17 -5.96
N GLY A 79 -18.58 -6.87 -5.79
CA GLY A 79 -19.87 -6.37 -5.37
C GLY A 79 -20.09 -6.21 -3.89
N PHE A 80 -19.04 -6.46 -3.10
CA PHE A 80 -19.12 -6.23 -1.65
C PHE A 80 -19.03 -4.74 -1.35
N ARG A 81 -19.82 -4.29 -0.40
CA ARG A 81 -19.87 -2.89 -0.03
C ARG A 81 -19.63 -2.75 1.46
N LYS A 82 -19.13 -1.58 1.85
CA LYS A 82 -19.07 -1.23 3.25
C LYS A 82 -20.48 -1.15 3.80
N THR A 83 -20.70 -1.79 4.91
CA THR A 83 -21.99 -1.70 5.60
C THR A 83 -21.91 -0.57 6.62
N PRO A 84 -23.08 -0.01 7.04
CA PRO A 84 -23.08 1.04 8.05
C PRO A 84 -22.51 0.60 9.39
N ASP A 85 -22.53 -0.70 9.68
CA ASP A 85 -22.02 -1.24 10.93
C ASP A 85 -20.50 -1.52 10.87
N GLY A 86 -19.86 -1.25 9.74
CA GLY A 86 -18.42 -1.42 9.62
C GLY A 86 -17.97 -2.86 9.43
N LEU A 87 -18.85 -3.74 8.94
CA LEU A 87 -18.51 -5.15 8.74
C LEU A 87 -17.22 -5.32 7.91
N THR A 88 -17.10 -4.55 6.83
CA THR A 88 -15.90 -4.61 5.99
C THR A 88 -14.66 -4.21 6.77
N SER A 89 -14.78 -3.20 7.62
CA SER A 89 -13.67 -2.74 8.44
C SER A 89 -13.24 -3.81 9.43
N ALA A 90 -14.22 -4.49 10.07
CA ALA A 90 -13.92 -5.57 11.01
C ALA A 90 -13.18 -6.72 10.29
N PHE A 91 -13.59 -7.02 9.07
CA PHE A 91 -12.95 -8.05 8.27
C PHE A 91 -11.47 -7.70 8.02
N PHE A 92 -11.20 -6.47 7.62
CA PHE A 92 -9.82 -6.03 7.39
C PHE A 92 -9.01 -6.03 8.67
N ASP A 93 -9.59 -5.62 9.78
CA ASP A 93 -8.90 -5.60 11.07
C ASP A 93 -8.45 -7.01 11.45
N ASN A 94 -9.30 -8.01 11.25
CA ASN A 94 -8.93 -9.39 11.52
C ASN A 94 -7.76 -9.84 10.64
N LEU A 95 -7.79 -9.49 9.36
CA LEU A 95 -6.74 -9.89 8.43
C LEU A 95 -5.41 -9.22 8.73
N THR A 96 -5.42 -8.02 9.29
CA THR A 96 -4.20 -7.29 9.61
C THR A 96 -3.72 -7.56 11.03
N GLY A 97 -4.40 -8.43 11.77
CA GLY A 97 -4.00 -8.79 13.14
C GLY A 97 -4.44 -7.82 14.21
N ARG A 98 -5.37 -6.93 13.90
CA ARG A 98 -5.96 -6.02 14.88
C ARG A 98 -7.21 -6.66 15.48
N GLU A 99 -7.43 -6.43 16.72
CA GLU A 99 -8.63 -6.93 17.38
C GLU A 99 -9.67 -5.85 17.55
#